data_cb559e92b0cfde0d1926ab2ee2fb33a2
#
_entry.id   cb559e92b0cfde0d1926ab2ee2fb33a2
#
_cell.length_a   1.000
_cell.length_b   1.000
_cell.length_c   1.000
_cell.angle_alpha   90.00
_cell.angle_beta   90.00
_cell.angle_gamma   90.00
#
_symmetry.space_group_name_H-M   'P 1'
#
loop_
_entity.id
_entity.type
_entity.pdbx_description
1 polymer ?
#
loop_
_entity_poly.entity_id
_entity_poly.type
_entity_poly.pdbx_seq_one_letter_code
_entity_poly.pdbx_strand_id
1 'polypeptide(L)'
;MERREFLGQSLASGLTLLGSPLVGKTEAGKAFNMKFSPDFGIFKAASGDNIVDQIKWGYDQGFRAWENTGLKFRPVSEQESISKAVQQLGMEFGQFVGTMTFEHVTFAGKDASAREAVLKDIRQSVEIAKRMNTKFVHNVLGMGDPKLPYDFQMANAIELLKRIAEIYEPNNIVMVMESMNHKIDHPGMFLHTIPQAYALAKAVGSPSIKVLFDFYHVQIEEGNLLKTLDYAYDEIAYYQLADNPGRTEPTSGEINFVNALQYLHNKGYRGFMGLEHSTKKPGKEGAMAALEAYRAVDPD
;
A
#
# COMPACT_ATOMS: atom_id res chain seq x y z
N MET A 1 -28.80 70.99 -34.87
CA MET A 1 -28.26 71.90 -33.80
C MET A 1 -27.26 71.04 -33.05
N GLU A 2 -25.99 71.13 -33.38
CA GLU A 2 -24.97 71.94 -32.72
C GLU A 2 -24.88 71.61 -31.21
N ARG A 3 -23.78 71.29 -30.55
CA ARG A 3 -22.37 71.70 -30.62
C ARG A 3 -21.56 70.78 -29.68
N ARG A 4 -20.36 70.36 -30.12
CA ARG A 4 -19.00 70.75 -29.70
C ARG A 4 -18.49 70.16 -28.40
N GLU A 5 -17.53 69.23 -28.52
CA GLU A 5 -16.09 69.33 -28.24
C GLU A 5 -15.68 69.89 -26.86
N PHE A 6 -14.95 69.08 -26.09
CA PHE A 6 -13.70 69.53 -25.48
C PHE A 6 -12.72 68.40 -25.23
N LEU A 7 -11.50 68.62 -25.73
CA LEU A 7 -10.31 67.80 -25.54
C LEU A 7 -9.79 67.91 -24.10
N GLY A 8 -9.29 66.82 -23.56
CA GLY A 8 -8.47 66.78 -22.36
C GLY A 8 -7.50 65.61 -22.42
N GLN A 9 -6.28 65.83 -22.91
CA GLN A 9 -5.16 64.90 -22.80
C GLN A 9 -4.75 64.79 -21.33
N SER A 10 -4.55 63.54 -20.86
CA SER A 10 -3.72 63.26 -19.67
C SER A 10 -2.96 61.96 -19.91
N LEU A 11 -1.66 62.12 -19.96
CA LEU A 11 -0.65 61.08 -19.87
C LEU A 11 -0.83 60.29 -18.58
N ALA A 12 -0.93 58.95 -18.67
CA ALA A 12 -0.74 58.08 -17.53
C ALA A 12 0.08 56.87 -17.96
N SER A 13 1.16 56.77 -17.28
CA SER A 13 2.27 55.88 -17.31
C SER A 13 1.86 54.39 -17.41
N GLY A 14 2.48 53.67 -18.33
CA GLY A 14 2.34 52.20 -18.45
C GLY A 14 2.98 51.52 -17.22
N LEU A 15 2.17 50.83 -16.44
CA LEU A 15 2.60 49.75 -15.56
C LEU A 15 2.44 48.46 -16.28
N THR A 16 3.53 47.94 -16.82
CA THR A 16 3.63 46.54 -17.30
C THR A 16 3.55 45.62 -16.09
N LEU A 17 2.39 45.09 -15.82
CA LEU A 17 2.24 43.94 -14.93
C LEU A 17 2.88 42.74 -15.66
N LEU A 18 4.08 42.39 -15.22
CA LEU A 18 4.69 41.11 -15.51
C LEU A 18 3.75 40.02 -14.98
N GLY A 19 2.97 39.44 -15.85
CA GLY A 19 2.14 38.30 -15.55
C GLY A 19 3.06 37.15 -15.14
N SER A 20 2.97 36.72 -13.87
CA SER A 20 3.51 35.46 -13.43
C SER A 20 2.98 34.37 -14.37
N PRO A 21 3.81 33.41 -14.82
CA PRO A 21 3.31 32.31 -15.60
C PRO A 21 2.26 31.57 -14.79
N LEU A 22 1.04 31.54 -15.27
CA LEU A 22 0.02 30.63 -14.82
C LEU A 22 0.60 29.23 -15.04
N VAL A 23 1.10 28.62 -13.94
CA VAL A 23 1.33 27.20 -13.89
C VAL A 23 -0.04 26.58 -14.18
N GLY A 24 -0.20 26.11 -15.42
CA GLY A 24 -1.42 25.43 -15.83
C GLY A 24 -1.71 24.32 -14.83
N LYS A 25 -2.86 24.37 -14.17
CA LYS A 25 -3.40 23.21 -13.48
C LYS A 25 -3.59 22.16 -14.56
N THR A 26 -2.70 21.16 -14.61
CA THR A 26 -2.97 19.92 -15.33
C THR A 26 -4.25 19.36 -14.73
N GLU A 27 -5.27 19.16 -15.55
CA GLU A 27 -6.48 18.48 -15.09
C GLU A 27 -6.05 17.11 -14.59
N ALA A 28 -6.38 16.79 -13.33
CA ALA A 28 -6.09 15.49 -12.76
C ALA A 28 -6.70 14.40 -13.63
N GLY A 29 -5.92 13.39 -13.99
CA GLY A 29 -6.40 12.27 -14.76
C GLY A 29 -7.64 11.61 -14.13
N LYS A 30 -8.50 11.00 -14.98
CA LYS A 30 -9.67 10.25 -14.49
C LYS A 30 -9.21 9.28 -13.39
N ALA A 31 -9.81 9.39 -12.21
CA ALA A 31 -9.48 8.51 -11.08
C ALA A 31 -9.81 7.05 -11.43
N PHE A 32 -9.00 6.14 -10.91
CA PHE A 32 -9.33 4.71 -10.92
C PHE A 32 -10.55 4.42 -10.06
N ASN A 33 -11.33 3.42 -10.42
CA ASN A 33 -12.47 2.95 -9.64
C ASN A 33 -12.03 2.11 -8.43
N MET A 34 -10.93 1.36 -8.57
CA MET A 34 -10.24 0.72 -7.45
C MET A 34 -9.21 1.67 -6.84
N LYS A 35 -9.02 1.60 -5.53
CA LYS A 35 -8.04 2.42 -4.82
C LYS A 35 -6.64 1.80 -4.93
N PHE A 36 -6.05 1.87 -6.13
CA PHE A 36 -4.68 1.46 -6.35
C PHE A 36 -3.70 2.35 -5.60
N SER A 37 -2.74 1.73 -4.90
CA SER A 37 -1.79 2.39 -4.01
C SER A 37 -0.36 2.03 -4.43
N PRO A 38 0.29 2.82 -5.31
CA PRO A 38 1.67 2.59 -5.71
C PRO A 38 2.65 2.76 -4.56
N ASP A 39 3.74 1.98 -4.58
CA ASP A 39 4.95 2.27 -3.80
C ASP A 39 5.96 3.08 -4.61
N PHE A 40 6.90 3.72 -3.92
CA PHE A 40 7.99 4.46 -4.56
C PHE A 40 8.90 3.54 -5.39
N GLY A 41 9.25 4.01 -6.56
CA GLY A 41 10.15 3.29 -7.47
C GLY A 41 9.45 2.70 -8.69
N ILE A 42 8.20 2.20 -8.58
CA ILE A 42 7.49 1.59 -9.72
C ILE A 42 7.42 2.57 -10.90
N PHE A 43 7.02 3.81 -10.64
CA PHE A 43 6.89 4.84 -11.67
C PHE A 43 8.03 5.85 -11.73
N LYS A 44 9.12 5.62 -10.99
CA LYS A 44 10.28 6.51 -10.90
C LYS A 44 10.84 6.92 -12.27
N ALA A 45 10.92 5.98 -13.21
CA ALA A 45 11.44 6.24 -14.55
C ALA A 45 10.54 7.18 -15.40
N ALA A 46 9.27 7.34 -15.01
CA ALA A 46 8.33 8.27 -15.66
C ALA A 46 8.16 9.57 -14.88
N SER A 47 8.32 9.56 -13.56
CA SER A 47 8.02 10.67 -12.64
C SER A 47 9.26 11.35 -12.05
N GLY A 48 10.45 10.75 -12.18
CA GLY A 48 11.69 11.25 -11.60
C GLY A 48 12.01 10.68 -10.20
N ASP A 49 13.16 11.11 -9.66
CA ASP A 49 13.70 10.60 -8.39
C ASP A 49 13.04 11.23 -7.16
N ASN A 50 12.50 12.42 -7.27
CA ASN A 50 11.92 13.13 -6.15
C ASN A 50 10.62 12.45 -5.69
N ILE A 51 10.52 12.12 -4.41
CA ILE A 51 9.39 11.39 -3.82
C ILE A 51 8.07 12.16 -3.95
N VAL A 52 8.11 13.46 -3.70
CA VAL A 52 6.90 14.32 -3.79
C VAL A 52 6.44 14.44 -5.24
N ASP A 53 7.37 14.48 -6.18
CA ASP A 53 7.02 14.53 -7.60
C ASP A 53 6.45 13.21 -8.11
N GLN A 54 6.91 12.07 -7.57
CA GLN A 54 6.28 10.76 -7.85
C GLN A 54 4.81 10.73 -7.39
N ILE A 55 4.51 11.25 -6.20
CA ILE A 55 3.13 11.32 -5.68
C ILE A 55 2.26 12.24 -6.56
N LYS A 56 2.76 13.43 -6.94
CA LYS A 56 2.05 14.37 -7.82
C LYS A 56 1.78 13.75 -9.19
N TRP A 57 2.81 13.15 -9.78
CA TRP A 57 2.66 12.44 -11.05
C TRP A 57 1.59 11.33 -10.94
N GLY A 58 1.62 10.54 -9.89
CA GLY A 58 0.61 9.50 -9.65
C GLY A 58 -0.81 10.09 -9.53
N TYR A 59 -0.98 11.20 -8.83
CA TYR A 59 -2.26 11.91 -8.76
C TYR A 59 -2.75 12.34 -10.14
N ASP A 60 -1.86 12.91 -10.98
CA ASP A 60 -2.16 13.30 -12.35
C ASP A 60 -2.49 12.09 -13.25
N GLN A 61 -1.97 10.90 -12.92
CA GLN A 61 -2.33 9.65 -13.58
C GLN A 61 -3.62 9.00 -13.05
N GLY A 62 -4.27 9.57 -12.05
CA GLY A 62 -5.55 9.09 -11.53
C GLY A 62 -5.46 8.26 -10.24
N PHE A 63 -4.26 8.02 -9.68
CA PHE A 63 -4.13 7.40 -8.37
C PHE A 63 -4.68 8.32 -7.27
N ARG A 64 -5.33 7.74 -6.29
CA ARG A 64 -5.89 8.47 -5.13
C ARG A 64 -5.38 7.92 -3.80
N ALA A 65 -4.44 7.00 -3.86
CA ALA A 65 -3.70 6.48 -2.72
C ALA A 65 -2.23 6.34 -3.03
N TRP A 66 -1.41 6.24 -2.00
CA TRP A 66 0.02 5.96 -2.08
C TRP A 66 0.43 5.11 -0.88
N GLU A 67 1.45 4.27 -1.00
CA GLU A 67 2.01 3.50 0.12
C GLU A 67 3.53 3.52 0.10
N ASN A 68 4.16 3.07 1.16
CA ASN A 68 5.60 2.87 1.16
C ASN A 68 6.03 1.79 2.15
N THR A 69 6.34 0.62 1.64
CA THR A 69 6.86 -0.52 2.41
C THR A 69 8.04 -0.13 3.28
N GLY A 70 9.01 0.62 2.73
CA GLY A 70 10.23 1.08 3.41
C GLY A 70 10.10 2.35 4.27
N LEU A 71 8.91 2.87 4.52
CA LEU A 71 8.70 4.17 5.18
C LEU A 71 9.39 4.29 6.54
N LYS A 72 9.38 3.22 7.34
CA LYS A 72 9.98 3.17 8.68
C LYS A 72 11.47 3.56 8.68
N PHE A 73 12.17 3.29 7.59
CA PHE A 73 13.61 3.55 7.45
C PHE A 73 13.93 4.94 6.88
N ARG A 74 12.90 5.72 6.51
CA ARG A 74 13.07 7.09 6.03
C ARG A 74 13.22 8.07 7.19
N PRO A 75 14.01 9.13 7.03
CA PRO A 75 14.05 10.22 8.00
C PRO A 75 12.66 10.80 8.29
N VAL A 76 12.43 11.27 9.52
CA VAL A 76 11.13 11.85 9.92
C VAL A 76 10.71 13.01 9.00
N SER A 77 11.65 13.87 8.60
CA SER A 77 11.39 14.98 7.68
C SER A 77 10.90 14.53 6.30
N GLU A 78 11.36 13.38 5.84
CA GLU A 78 10.90 12.79 4.57
C GLU A 78 9.50 12.19 4.73
N GLN A 79 9.22 11.48 5.83
CA GLN A 79 7.89 11.00 6.18
C GLN A 79 6.87 12.16 6.24
N GLU A 80 7.23 13.27 6.87
CA GLU A 80 6.39 14.48 6.95
C GLU A 80 6.15 15.10 5.57
N SER A 81 7.16 15.13 4.71
CA SER A 81 7.04 15.62 3.33
C SER A 81 6.08 14.76 2.50
N ILE A 82 6.15 13.43 2.64
CA ILE A 82 5.24 12.47 2.02
C ILE A 82 3.82 12.69 2.53
N SER A 83 3.63 12.72 3.84
CA SER A 83 2.33 12.93 4.47
C SER A 83 1.67 14.22 4.01
N LYS A 84 2.44 15.32 3.98
CA LYS A 84 1.96 16.61 3.49
C LYS A 84 1.55 16.57 2.02
N ALA A 85 2.35 15.94 1.15
CA ALA A 85 2.04 15.84 -0.27
C ALA A 85 0.75 15.04 -0.52
N VAL A 86 0.60 13.88 0.14
CA VAL A 86 -0.60 13.04 0.08
C VAL A 86 -1.84 13.82 0.52
N GLN A 87 -1.77 14.50 1.67
CA GLN A 87 -2.90 15.27 2.21
C GLN A 87 -3.26 16.48 1.34
N GLN A 88 -2.28 17.22 0.82
CA GLN A 88 -2.53 18.39 -0.03
C GLN A 88 -3.22 18.03 -1.36
N LEU A 89 -3.02 16.81 -1.85
CA LEU A 89 -3.68 16.30 -3.04
C LEU A 89 -5.02 15.60 -2.75
N GLY A 90 -5.43 15.52 -1.48
CA GLY A 90 -6.63 14.78 -1.09
C GLY A 90 -6.52 13.27 -1.32
N MET A 91 -5.29 12.75 -1.35
CA MET A 91 -5.02 11.31 -1.43
C MET A 91 -5.02 10.68 -0.03
N GLU A 92 -5.08 9.35 0.01
CA GLU A 92 -4.93 8.58 1.24
C GLU A 92 -3.57 7.87 1.25
N PHE A 93 -3.00 7.67 2.45
CA PHE A 93 -1.81 6.84 2.60
C PHE A 93 -2.23 5.42 3.01
N GLY A 94 -1.75 4.42 2.27
CA GLY A 94 -2.00 3.00 2.52
C GLY A 94 -1.18 2.47 3.68
N GLN A 95 -0.37 1.43 3.41
CA GLN A 95 0.40 0.73 4.43
C GLN A 95 1.89 1.14 4.45
N PHE A 96 2.55 0.75 5.52
CA PHE A 96 4.00 0.64 5.66
C PHE A 96 4.34 -0.57 6.54
N VAL A 97 5.57 -1.09 6.44
CA VAL A 97 5.99 -2.23 7.25
C VAL A 97 6.31 -1.79 8.69
N GLY A 98 5.62 -2.39 9.65
CA GLY A 98 5.86 -2.22 11.09
C GLY A 98 6.99 -3.11 11.59
N THR A 99 6.84 -4.43 11.40
CA THR A 99 7.89 -5.41 11.71
C THR A 99 7.98 -6.48 10.62
N MET A 100 9.19 -6.89 10.30
CA MET A 100 9.47 -7.88 9.26
C MET A 100 10.83 -8.54 9.51
N THR A 101 10.89 -9.85 9.36
CA THR A 101 12.15 -10.61 9.32
C THR A 101 11.98 -11.86 8.47
N PHE A 102 13.00 -12.20 7.70
CA PHE A 102 13.11 -13.43 6.90
C PHE A 102 14.17 -14.39 7.43
N GLU A 103 14.72 -14.13 8.64
CA GLU A 103 15.84 -14.88 9.19
C GLU A 103 15.57 -15.38 10.62
N HIS A 104 14.66 -14.74 11.35
CA HIS A 104 14.49 -15.00 12.77
C HIS A 104 13.10 -15.53 13.10
N VAL A 105 13.07 -16.46 14.08
CA VAL A 105 11.84 -16.93 14.71
C VAL A 105 11.36 -15.83 15.67
N THR A 106 10.19 -15.25 15.39
CA THR A 106 9.60 -14.18 16.21
C THR A 106 8.25 -14.59 16.77
N PHE A 107 7.21 -14.58 15.95
CA PHE A 107 5.84 -14.91 16.40
C PHE A 107 5.66 -16.39 16.74
N ALA A 108 6.30 -17.26 15.97
CA ALA A 108 6.23 -18.72 16.19
C ALA A 108 6.87 -19.17 17.50
N GLY A 109 7.85 -18.42 18.02
CA GLY A 109 8.65 -18.77 19.19
C GLY A 109 8.17 -18.14 20.50
N LYS A 110 8.88 -18.47 21.59
CA LYS A 110 8.66 -17.91 22.94
C LYS A 110 9.87 -17.13 23.47
N ASP A 111 10.87 -16.87 22.65
CA ASP A 111 12.01 -16.06 23.07
C ASP A 111 11.55 -14.65 23.50
N ALA A 112 11.82 -14.31 24.75
CA ALA A 112 11.33 -13.05 25.32
C ALA A 112 11.97 -11.83 24.65
N SER A 113 13.23 -11.93 24.23
CA SER A 113 13.93 -10.81 23.59
C SER A 113 13.44 -10.55 22.17
N ALA A 114 13.19 -11.62 21.42
CA ALA A 114 12.60 -11.51 20.07
C ALA A 114 11.18 -10.92 20.12
N ARG A 115 10.36 -11.38 21.07
CA ARG A 115 9.00 -10.85 21.26
C ARG A 115 9.00 -9.39 21.70
N GLU A 116 9.92 -8.97 22.58
CA GLU A 116 10.02 -7.57 22.99
C GLU A 116 10.54 -6.67 21.85
N ALA A 117 11.43 -7.16 21.00
CA ALA A 117 11.85 -6.46 19.80
C ALA A 117 10.67 -6.21 18.86
N VAL A 118 9.81 -7.21 18.61
CA VAL A 118 8.56 -7.05 17.87
C VAL A 118 7.68 -5.97 18.50
N LEU A 119 7.43 -6.03 19.80
CA LEU A 119 6.57 -5.06 20.49
C LEU A 119 7.14 -3.64 20.49
N LYS A 120 8.48 -3.50 20.49
CA LYS A 120 9.14 -2.21 20.31
C LYS A 120 8.84 -1.63 18.92
N ASP A 121 8.96 -2.45 17.89
CA ASP A 121 8.64 -2.06 16.50
C ASP A 121 7.16 -1.67 16.36
N ILE A 122 6.26 -2.43 17.00
CA ILE A 122 4.82 -2.14 17.03
C ILE A 122 4.55 -0.79 17.71
N ARG A 123 5.16 -0.49 18.83
CA ARG A 123 5.02 0.83 19.50
C ARG A 123 5.57 1.96 18.62
N GLN A 124 6.69 1.75 17.94
CA GLN A 124 7.24 2.74 17.00
C GLN A 124 6.31 3.00 15.82
N SER A 125 5.66 1.96 15.30
CA SER A 125 4.74 2.08 14.16
C SER A 125 3.49 2.92 14.49
N VAL A 126 3.07 2.99 15.75
CA VAL A 126 1.99 3.88 16.18
C VAL A 126 2.32 5.35 15.88
N GLU A 127 3.54 5.79 16.18
CA GLU A 127 3.96 7.18 15.92
C GLU A 127 4.09 7.48 14.42
N ILE A 128 4.54 6.48 13.65
CA ILE A 128 4.60 6.60 12.18
C ILE A 128 3.19 6.68 11.60
N ALA A 129 2.29 5.79 12.01
CA ALA A 129 0.91 5.78 11.53
C ALA A 129 0.18 7.10 11.80
N LYS A 130 0.37 7.69 13.00
CA LYS A 130 -0.16 9.03 13.34
C LYS A 130 0.41 10.12 12.42
N ARG A 131 1.72 10.12 12.19
CA ARG A 131 2.40 11.08 11.30
C ARG A 131 1.90 11.00 9.87
N MET A 132 1.65 9.79 9.40
CA MET A 132 1.18 9.54 8.03
C MET A 132 -0.33 9.68 7.86
N ASN A 133 -1.09 9.78 8.96
CA ASN A 133 -2.55 9.69 8.95
C ASN A 133 -3.05 8.41 8.27
N THR A 134 -2.41 7.28 8.57
CA THR A 134 -2.83 5.96 8.11
C THR A 134 -3.20 5.06 9.28
N LYS A 135 -4.03 4.06 8.99
CA LYS A 135 -4.38 3.02 9.96
C LYS A 135 -3.77 1.65 9.66
N PHE A 136 -3.16 1.47 8.50
CA PHE A 136 -2.67 0.14 8.09
C PHE A 136 -1.17 0.00 8.32
N VAL A 137 -0.81 -1.04 9.06
CA VAL A 137 0.57 -1.43 9.31
C VAL A 137 0.76 -2.88 8.86
N HIS A 138 1.57 -3.07 7.84
CA HIS A 138 1.91 -4.37 7.28
C HIS A 138 2.95 -5.08 8.15
N ASN A 139 2.76 -6.38 8.36
CA ASN A 139 3.69 -7.14 9.18
C ASN A 139 3.90 -8.57 8.64
N VAL A 140 5.17 -8.97 8.59
CA VAL A 140 5.62 -10.32 8.26
C VAL A 140 6.01 -11.05 9.55
N LEU A 141 5.43 -12.23 9.81
CA LEU A 141 5.49 -12.87 11.14
C LEU A 141 6.79 -13.66 11.42
N GLY A 142 7.77 -13.58 10.51
CA GLY A 142 9.06 -14.24 10.68
C GLY A 142 9.05 -15.74 10.40
N MET A 143 10.17 -16.38 10.74
CA MET A 143 10.40 -17.79 10.48
C MET A 143 9.60 -18.70 11.42
N GLY A 144 9.23 -19.88 10.90
CA GLY A 144 8.80 -20.99 11.72
C GLY A 144 9.95 -21.59 12.54
N ASP A 145 9.64 -22.17 13.67
CA ASP A 145 10.62 -22.93 14.47
C ASP A 145 10.57 -24.43 14.11
N PRO A 146 11.56 -24.97 13.40
CA PRO A 146 11.55 -26.38 12.98
C PRO A 146 11.63 -27.36 14.16
N LYS A 147 11.94 -26.90 15.37
CA LYS A 147 12.00 -27.69 16.59
C LYS A 147 10.68 -27.71 17.35
N LEU A 148 9.71 -26.89 16.95
CA LEU A 148 8.45 -26.76 17.67
C LEU A 148 7.29 -27.26 16.77
N PRO A 149 6.41 -28.16 17.25
CA PRO A 149 5.22 -28.54 16.52
C PRO A 149 4.36 -27.32 16.12
N TYR A 150 3.76 -27.39 14.97
CA TYR A 150 3.04 -26.28 14.34
C TYR A 150 1.94 -25.67 15.23
N ASP A 151 1.16 -26.52 15.92
CA ASP A 151 0.06 -26.02 16.78
C ASP A 151 0.56 -25.17 17.95
N PHE A 152 1.76 -25.48 18.48
CA PHE A 152 2.39 -24.63 19.50
C PHE A 152 2.85 -23.30 18.91
N GLN A 153 3.34 -23.30 17.67
CA GLN A 153 3.71 -22.05 16.99
C GLN A 153 2.50 -21.16 16.78
N MET A 154 1.36 -21.73 16.38
CA MET A 154 0.09 -21.02 16.26
C MET A 154 -0.35 -20.40 17.60
N ALA A 155 -0.29 -21.17 18.68
CA ALA A 155 -0.64 -20.67 20.02
C ALA A 155 0.28 -19.51 20.46
N ASN A 156 1.59 -19.62 20.19
CA ASN A 156 2.57 -18.57 20.49
C ASN A 156 2.28 -17.29 19.70
N ALA A 157 1.95 -17.42 18.41
CA ALA A 157 1.62 -16.29 17.54
C ALA A 157 0.33 -15.59 18.03
N ILE A 158 -0.72 -16.35 18.36
CA ILE A 158 -1.98 -15.81 18.90
C ILE A 158 -1.72 -15.00 20.18
N GLU A 159 -0.89 -15.53 21.08
CA GLU A 159 -0.54 -14.83 22.33
C GLU A 159 0.14 -13.47 22.07
N LEU A 160 1.12 -13.43 21.14
CA LEU A 160 1.79 -12.18 20.79
C LEU A 160 0.87 -11.21 20.03
N LEU A 161 0.05 -11.72 19.12
CA LEU A 161 -0.93 -10.91 18.37
C LEU A 161 -1.97 -10.25 19.30
N LYS A 162 -2.40 -10.93 20.36
CA LYS A 162 -3.28 -10.32 21.38
C LYS A 162 -2.61 -9.14 22.08
N ARG A 163 -1.33 -9.25 22.44
CA ARG A 163 -0.56 -8.14 23.02
C ARG A 163 -0.39 -6.97 22.02
N ILE A 164 -0.29 -7.26 20.72
CA ILE A 164 -0.24 -6.23 19.67
C ILE A 164 -1.60 -5.55 19.54
N ALA A 165 -2.69 -6.30 19.58
CA ALA A 165 -4.04 -5.75 19.56
C ALA A 165 -4.27 -4.74 20.72
N GLU A 166 -3.80 -5.03 21.92
CA GLU A 166 -3.86 -4.11 23.08
C GLU A 166 -3.16 -2.76 22.82
N ILE A 167 -2.15 -2.75 21.92
CA ILE A 167 -1.43 -1.52 21.53
C ILE A 167 -2.15 -0.81 20.39
N TYR A 168 -2.67 -1.55 19.39
CA TYR A 168 -3.20 -0.98 18.17
C TYR A 168 -4.65 -0.53 18.28
N GLU A 169 -5.51 -1.25 18.99
CA GLU A 169 -6.92 -0.91 19.15
C GLU A 169 -7.15 0.51 19.69
N PRO A 170 -6.49 0.94 20.79
CA PRO A 170 -6.66 2.29 21.31
C PRO A 170 -6.21 3.40 20.34
N ASN A 171 -5.38 3.05 19.36
CA ASN A 171 -4.84 3.96 18.36
C ASN A 171 -5.56 3.87 17.01
N ASN A 172 -6.62 3.05 16.88
CA ASN A 172 -7.35 2.80 15.65
C ASN A 172 -6.43 2.33 14.50
N ILE A 173 -5.44 1.51 14.82
CA ILE A 173 -4.49 0.93 13.86
C ILE A 173 -4.89 -0.52 13.57
N VAL A 174 -4.73 -0.92 12.33
CA VAL A 174 -4.99 -2.28 11.85
C VAL A 174 -3.66 -2.87 11.36
N MET A 175 -3.18 -3.88 12.07
CA MET A 175 -2.15 -4.77 11.57
C MET A 175 -2.71 -5.62 10.45
N VAL A 176 -2.06 -5.63 9.31
CA VAL A 176 -2.36 -6.56 8.21
C VAL A 176 -1.23 -7.57 8.09
N MET A 177 -1.55 -8.83 8.36
CA MET A 177 -0.60 -9.95 8.35
C MET A 177 -0.50 -10.51 6.93
N GLU A 178 0.69 -10.55 6.39
CA GLU A 178 0.94 -11.14 5.08
C GLU A 178 1.33 -12.61 5.16
N SER A 179 0.68 -13.45 4.34
CA SER A 179 1.11 -14.82 4.10
C SER A 179 2.13 -14.86 2.98
N MET A 180 3.35 -15.27 3.32
CA MET A 180 4.49 -15.32 2.39
C MET A 180 4.56 -16.69 1.73
N ASN A 181 4.68 -16.80 0.40
CA ASN A 181 4.85 -18.11 -0.22
C ASN A 181 6.17 -18.75 0.24
N HIS A 182 6.09 -19.96 0.77
CA HIS A 182 7.28 -20.71 1.19
C HIS A 182 7.84 -21.65 0.13
N LYS A 183 7.08 -21.88 -0.93
CA LYS A 183 7.45 -22.82 -1.98
C LYS A 183 8.59 -22.33 -2.87
N ILE A 184 8.69 -21.00 -3.07
CA ILE A 184 9.66 -20.42 -4.00
C ILE A 184 10.48 -19.31 -3.33
N ASP A 185 9.84 -18.23 -2.84
CA ASP A 185 10.57 -17.01 -2.47
C ASP A 185 11.03 -17.00 -1.02
N HIS A 186 10.23 -17.57 -0.10
CA HIS A 186 10.44 -17.42 1.34
C HIS A 186 10.36 -18.75 2.10
N PRO A 187 11.24 -19.74 1.79
CA PRO A 187 11.24 -21.04 2.45
C PRO A 187 11.38 -20.92 3.97
N GLY A 188 10.54 -21.62 4.72
CA GLY A 188 10.60 -21.68 6.16
C GLY A 188 9.82 -20.57 6.90
N MET A 189 9.14 -19.68 6.18
CA MET A 189 8.26 -18.69 6.83
C MET A 189 7.14 -19.34 7.61
N PHE A 190 6.85 -18.79 8.80
CA PHE A 190 5.80 -19.32 9.67
C PHE A 190 4.41 -19.15 9.05
N LEU A 191 4.06 -17.95 8.67
CA LEU A 191 2.78 -17.65 8.04
C LEU A 191 2.91 -17.70 6.52
N HIS A 192 2.28 -18.70 5.88
CA HIS A 192 2.42 -18.92 4.45
C HIS A 192 1.12 -19.26 3.72
N THR A 193 -0.03 -19.43 4.44
CA THR A 193 -1.32 -19.66 3.79
C THR A 193 -2.40 -18.72 4.32
N ILE A 194 -3.40 -18.43 3.48
CA ILE A 194 -4.55 -17.62 3.87
C ILE A 194 -5.41 -18.31 4.95
N PRO A 195 -5.72 -19.62 4.88
CA PRO A 195 -6.42 -20.31 5.97
C PRO A 195 -5.71 -20.19 7.33
N GLN A 196 -4.39 -20.21 7.35
CA GLN A 196 -3.60 -19.99 8.55
C GLN A 196 -3.74 -18.56 9.08
N ALA A 197 -3.62 -17.55 8.18
CA ALA A 197 -3.79 -16.14 8.54
C ALA A 197 -5.22 -15.87 9.07
N TYR A 198 -6.22 -16.43 8.41
CA TYR A 198 -7.61 -16.37 8.84
C TYR A 198 -7.81 -16.96 10.25
N ALA A 199 -7.26 -18.16 10.48
CA ALA A 199 -7.36 -18.81 11.80
C ALA A 199 -6.71 -17.96 12.92
N LEU A 200 -5.56 -17.34 12.63
CA LEU A 200 -4.91 -16.41 13.58
C LEU A 200 -5.80 -15.20 13.86
N ALA A 201 -6.32 -14.52 12.84
CA ALA A 201 -7.18 -13.35 12.98
C ALA A 201 -8.45 -13.68 13.79
N LYS A 202 -9.13 -14.79 13.47
CA LYS A 202 -10.33 -15.26 14.20
C LYS A 202 -10.02 -15.63 15.64
N ALA A 203 -8.89 -16.29 15.93
CA ALA A 203 -8.50 -16.68 17.29
C ALA A 203 -8.11 -15.48 18.17
N VAL A 204 -7.56 -14.42 17.58
CA VAL A 204 -7.32 -13.15 18.27
C VAL A 204 -8.62 -12.40 18.51
N GLY A 205 -9.52 -12.36 17.52
CA GLY A 205 -10.85 -11.76 17.60
C GLY A 205 -10.84 -10.23 17.70
N SER A 206 -9.78 -9.58 17.22
CA SER A 206 -9.60 -8.13 17.29
C SER A 206 -9.86 -7.44 15.95
N PRO A 207 -10.52 -6.27 15.92
CA PRO A 207 -10.63 -5.48 14.69
C PRO A 207 -9.27 -4.93 14.21
N SER A 208 -8.27 -4.92 15.08
CA SER A 208 -6.91 -4.43 14.79
C SER A 208 -5.96 -5.50 14.28
N ILE A 209 -6.38 -6.76 14.13
CA ILE A 209 -5.57 -7.86 13.58
C ILE A 209 -6.29 -8.46 12.40
N LYS A 210 -5.81 -8.20 11.21
CA LYS A 210 -6.43 -8.57 9.94
C LYS A 210 -5.42 -9.17 8.97
N VAL A 211 -5.91 -9.65 7.84
CA VAL A 211 -5.13 -10.32 6.80
C VAL A 211 -4.82 -9.35 5.68
N LEU A 212 -3.60 -9.40 5.17
CA LEU A 212 -3.21 -8.88 3.88
C LEU A 212 -3.21 -10.05 2.88
N PHE A 213 -3.96 -9.90 1.79
CA PHE A 213 -4.04 -10.87 0.71
C PHE A 213 -3.17 -10.37 -0.46
N ASP A 214 -1.97 -10.91 -0.58
CA ASP A 214 -1.13 -10.69 -1.76
C ASP A 214 -1.44 -11.75 -2.83
N PHE A 215 -1.95 -11.32 -3.97
CA PHE A 215 -2.32 -12.21 -5.07
C PHE A 215 -1.15 -13.04 -5.58
N TYR A 216 0.05 -12.49 -5.60
CA TYR A 216 1.26 -13.20 -6.04
C TYR A 216 1.63 -14.34 -5.09
N HIS A 217 1.72 -14.04 -3.80
CA HIS A 217 2.06 -15.05 -2.81
C HIS A 217 1.01 -16.16 -2.71
N VAL A 218 -0.26 -15.80 -2.73
CA VAL A 218 -1.36 -16.77 -2.68
C VAL A 218 -1.42 -17.62 -3.94
N GLN A 219 -1.14 -17.05 -5.13
CA GLN A 219 -1.10 -17.83 -6.36
C GLN A 219 -0.04 -18.93 -6.31
N ILE A 220 1.17 -18.61 -5.87
CA ILE A 220 2.29 -19.56 -5.76
C ILE A 220 1.99 -20.63 -4.69
N GLU A 221 1.49 -20.21 -3.54
CA GLU A 221 1.34 -21.10 -2.39
C GLU A 221 0.11 -22.00 -2.49
N GLU A 222 -1.02 -21.45 -2.86
CA GLU A 222 -2.32 -22.12 -2.77
C GLU A 222 -3.06 -22.20 -4.11
N GLY A 223 -2.96 -21.19 -4.95
CA GLY A 223 -3.82 -21.00 -6.10
C GLY A 223 -5.28 -20.79 -5.70
N ASN A 224 -6.24 -21.13 -6.58
CA ASN A 224 -7.70 -21.06 -6.29
C ASN A 224 -8.15 -19.72 -5.68
N LEU A 225 -7.57 -18.63 -6.16
CA LEU A 225 -7.59 -17.28 -5.57
C LEU A 225 -8.98 -16.80 -5.12
N LEU A 226 -9.99 -16.88 -5.98
CA LEU A 226 -11.33 -16.34 -5.68
C LEU A 226 -12.04 -17.12 -4.57
N LYS A 227 -11.85 -18.45 -4.51
CA LYS A 227 -12.43 -19.24 -3.42
C LYS A 227 -11.73 -19.02 -2.09
N THR A 228 -10.41 -18.93 -2.11
CA THR A 228 -9.61 -18.61 -0.93
C THR A 228 -9.97 -17.22 -0.39
N LEU A 229 -10.10 -16.23 -1.29
CA LEU A 229 -10.56 -14.89 -0.96
C LEU A 229 -11.98 -14.90 -0.34
N ASP A 230 -12.90 -15.66 -0.89
CA ASP A 230 -14.28 -15.77 -0.38
C ASP A 230 -14.33 -16.28 1.05
N TYR A 231 -13.57 -17.34 1.36
CA TYR A 231 -13.55 -17.93 2.69
C TYR A 231 -12.97 -17.02 3.77
N ALA A 232 -12.04 -16.13 3.39
CA ALA A 232 -11.34 -15.26 4.31
C ALA A 232 -11.82 -13.79 4.27
N TYR A 233 -12.81 -13.45 3.44
CA TYR A 233 -13.18 -12.08 3.08
C TYR A 233 -13.45 -11.16 4.28
N ASP A 234 -14.09 -11.68 5.33
CA ASP A 234 -14.43 -10.93 6.55
C ASP A 234 -13.20 -10.56 7.42
N GLU A 235 -12.07 -11.21 7.19
CA GLU A 235 -10.81 -10.92 7.88
C GLU A 235 -9.76 -10.24 6.99
N ILE A 236 -9.99 -10.11 5.67
CA ILE A 236 -9.07 -9.42 4.78
C ILE A 236 -9.33 -7.92 4.82
N ALA A 237 -8.30 -7.13 5.16
CA ALA A 237 -8.38 -5.67 5.22
C ALA A 237 -7.52 -4.94 4.18
N TYR A 238 -6.60 -5.62 3.54
CA TYR A 238 -5.69 -5.06 2.56
C TYR A 238 -5.38 -6.08 1.46
N TYR A 239 -5.18 -5.61 0.23
CA TYR A 239 -4.73 -6.44 -0.88
C TYR A 239 -3.44 -5.90 -1.46
N GLN A 240 -2.58 -6.81 -1.96
CA GLN A 240 -1.43 -6.46 -2.79
C GLN A 240 -1.50 -7.19 -4.12
N LEU A 241 -1.00 -6.53 -5.16
CA LEU A 241 -1.09 -6.96 -6.54
C LEU A 241 0.31 -7.11 -7.13
N ALA A 242 0.60 -8.30 -7.62
CA ALA A 242 1.68 -8.60 -8.54
C ALA A 242 1.30 -9.84 -9.34
N ASP A 243 1.71 -9.92 -10.60
CA ASP A 243 1.41 -11.07 -11.44
C ASP A 243 2.48 -12.17 -11.30
N ASN A 244 2.06 -13.41 -11.48
CA ASN A 244 2.91 -14.59 -11.45
C ASN A 244 2.94 -15.25 -12.84
N PRO A 245 4.10 -15.74 -13.30
CA PRO A 245 5.44 -15.60 -12.69
C PRO A 245 6.05 -14.22 -12.93
N GLY A 246 7.09 -13.87 -12.13
CA GLY A 246 7.96 -12.70 -12.36
C GLY A 246 7.71 -11.52 -11.44
N ARG A 247 6.61 -11.51 -10.66
CA ARG A 247 6.26 -10.44 -9.71
C ARG A 247 6.30 -9.07 -10.39
N THR A 248 5.53 -8.94 -11.48
CA THR A 248 5.43 -7.72 -12.30
C THR A 248 3.97 -7.25 -12.40
N GLU A 249 3.71 -6.22 -13.20
CA GLU A 249 2.37 -5.60 -13.35
C GLU A 249 1.30 -6.61 -13.77
N PRO A 250 0.01 -6.38 -13.45
CA PRO A 250 -1.12 -7.17 -13.93
C PRO A 250 -1.09 -7.40 -15.45
N THR A 251 -1.62 -8.50 -15.93
CA THR A 251 -1.65 -8.94 -17.33
C THR A 251 -0.31 -9.36 -17.92
N SER A 252 0.73 -9.37 -17.10
CA SER A 252 2.07 -9.81 -17.54
C SER A 252 2.33 -11.32 -17.34
N GLY A 253 1.48 -12.00 -16.56
CA GLY A 253 1.59 -13.39 -16.16
C GLY A 253 0.28 -14.18 -16.31
N GLU A 254 -0.02 -15.03 -15.33
CA GLU A 254 -1.12 -16.03 -15.40
C GLU A 254 -2.36 -15.64 -14.58
N ILE A 255 -2.29 -14.58 -13.72
CA ILE A 255 -3.42 -14.21 -12.86
C ILE A 255 -4.44 -13.41 -13.67
N ASN A 256 -5.69 -13.84 -13.67
CA ASN A 256 -6.78 -13.10 -14.31
C ASN A 256 -7.25 -11.94 -13.41
N PHE A 257 -6.49 -10.84 -13.39
CA PHE A 257 -6.80 -9.66 -12.60
C PHE A 257 -8.08 -8.96 -13.03
N VAL A 258 -8.45 -8.97 -14.31
CA VAL A 258 -9.73 -8.42 -14.77
C VAL A 258 -10.89 -9.06 -14.01
N ASN A 259 -10.91 -10.39 -13.95
CA ASN A 259 -11.95 -11.12 -13.22
C ASN A 259 -11.85 -10.93 -11.70
N ALA A 260 -10.63 -10.95 -11.15
CA ALA A 260 -10.42 -10.86 -9.70
C ALA A 260 -10.80 -9.47 -9.14
N LEU A 261 -10.44 -8.39 -9.83
CA LEU A 261 -10.77 -7.04 -9.40
C LEU A 261 -12.24 -6.70 -9.62
N GLN A 262 -12.84 -7.16 -10.73
CA GLN A 262 -14.27 -7.05 -10.94
C GLN A 262 -15.06 -7.79 -9.84
N TYR A 263 -14.58 -8.96 -9.43
CA TYR A 263 -15.19 -9.73 -8.34
C TYR A 263 -15.16 -8.95 -7.01
N LEU A 264 -14.01 -8.38 -6.63
CA LEU A 264 -13.86 -7.56 -5.43
C LEU A 264 -14.70 -6.29 -5.49
N HIS A 265 -14.72 -5.62 -6.64
CA HIS A 265 -15.55 -4.43 -6.86
C HIS A 265 -17.04 -4.73 -6.66
N ASN A 266 -17.52 -5.84 -7.22
CA ASN A 266 -18.91 -6.30 -7.08
C ASN A 266 -19.27 -6.71 -5.65
N LYS A 267 -18.29 -7.20 -4.86
CA LYS A 267 -18.44 -7.43 -3.40
C LYS A 267 -18.50 -6.13 -2.58
N GLY A 268 -18.29 -4.98 -3.20
CA GLY A 268 -18.30 -3.68 -2.54
C GLY A 268 -16.97 -3.30 -1.90
N TYR A 269 -15.86 -3.99 -2.20
CA TYR A 269 -14.56 -3.58 -1.69
C TYR A 269 -14.15 -2.21 -2.25
N ARG A 270 -13.76 -1.29 -1.37
CA ARG A 270 -13.32 0.08 -1.70
C ARG A 270 -12.04 0.46 -0.93
N GLY A 271 -11.37 -0.56 -0.35
CA GLY A 271 -10.10 -0.39 0.35
C GLY A 271 -8.90 -0.30 -0.58
N PHE A 272 -7.73 -0.37 -0.01
CA PHE A 272 -6.46 -0.24 -0.72
C PHE A 272 -6.09 -1.49 -1.50
N MET A 273 -5.49 -1.27 -2.67
CA MET A 273 -4.86 -2.26 -3.53
C MET A 273 -3.41 -1.86 -3.74
N GLY A 274 -2.52 -2.34 -2.88
CA GLY A 274 -1.08 -2.04 -2.96
C GLY A 274 -0.44 -2.61 -4.22
N LEU A 275 0.44 -1.84 -4.83
CA LEU A 275 1.22 -2.27 -5.97
C LEU A 275 2.61 -2.70 -5.45
N GLU A 276 2.82 -4.00 -5.29
CA GLU A 276 4.09 -4.53 -4.78
C GLU A 276 4.80 -5.40 -5.82
N HIS A 277 5.33 -4.76 -6.83
CA HIS A 277 5.98 -5.44 -7.94
C HIS A 277 7.03 -4.58 -8.64
N SER A 278 7.89 -5.21 -9.44
CA SER A 278 8.72 -4.54 -10.44
C SER A 278 7.95 -4.39 -11.76
N THR A 279 8.54 -3.69 -12.74
CA THR A 279 7.98 -3.63 -14.09
C THR A 279 8.65 -4.68 -14.98
N LYS A 280 7.87 -5.37 -15.83
CA LYS A 280 8.36 -6.40 -16.77
C LYS A 280 9.39 -5.84 -17.77
N LYS A 281 9.16 -4.60 -18.20
CA LYS A 281 10.11 -3.89 -19.06
C LYS A 281 10.88 -2.84 -18.23
N PRO A 282 12.13 -2.55 -18.55
CA PRO A 282 12.90 -1.54 -17.83
C PRO A 282 12.47 -0.10 -18.20
N GLY A 283 12.83 0.83 -17.33
CA GLY A 283 12.75 2.27 -17.59
C GLY A 283 11.35 2.82 -17.80
N LYS A 284 11.25 3.92 -18.56
CA LYS A 284 9.99 4.63 -18.76
C LYS A 284 8.96 3.78 -19.52
N GLU A 285 9.41 2.94 -20.45
CA GLU A 285 8.50 2.04 -21.18
C GLU A 285 7.80 1.08 -20.22
N GLY A 286 8.53 0.48 -19.27
CA GLY A 286 7.96 -0.40 -18.25
C GLY A 286 7.00 0.32 -17.32
N ALA A 287 7.38 1.50 -16.83
CA ALA A 287 6.50 2.31 -15.99
C ALA A 287 5.16 2.66 -16.68
N MET A 288 5.22 3.04 -17.95
CA MET A 288 4.00 3.34 -18.71
C MET A 288 3.19 2.09 -19.03
N ALA A 289 3.84 0.96 -19.35
CA ALA A 289 3.15 -0.32 -19.54
C ALA A 289 2.42 -0.79 -18.27
N ALA A 290 3.04 -0.61 -17.11
CA ALA A 290 2.41 -0.90 -15.82
C ALA A 290 1.17 0.01 -15.59
N LEU A 291 1.25 1.30 -15.90
CA LEU A 291 0.11 2.21 -15.79
C LEU A 291 -1.07 1.74 -16.67
N GLU A 292 -0.79 1.40 -17.93
CA GLU A 292 -1.82 0.91 -18.86
C GLU A 292 -2.40 -0.44 -18.42
N ALA A 293 -1.58 -1.33 -17.83
CA ALA A 293 -2.05 -2.58 -17.26
C ALA A 293 -3.08 -2.35 -16.12
N TYR A 294 -2.83 -1.38 -15.23
CA TYR A 294 -3.79 -1.01 -14.19
C TYR A 294 -5.07 -0.41 -14.76
N ARG A 295 -4.98 0.39 -15.83
CA ARG A 295 -6.19 0.88 -16.51
C ARG A 295 -7.00 -0.24 -17.15
N ALA A 296 -6.34 -1.25 -17.68
CA ALA A 296 -7.00 -2.38 -18.34
C ALA A 296 -7.70 -3.33 -17.35
N VAL A 297 -7.28 -3.36 -16.09
CA VAL A 297 -7.86 -4.24 -15.05
C VAL A 297 -8.75 -3.49 -14.05
N ASP A 298 -8.84 -2.15 -14.15
CA ASP A 298 -9.73 -1.36 -13.30
C ASP A 298 -11.19 -1.65 -13.66
N PRO A 299 -12.02 -2.11 -12.74
CA PRO A 299 -13.44 -2.40 -13.03
C PRO A 299 -14.23 -1.15 -13.44
N ASP A 300 -15.30 -1.33 -14.22
CA ASP A 300 -16.23 -0.27 -14.61
C ASP A 300 -17.15 0.17 -13.45
#